data_2f04c1a31210ff0870370f8a831028bd
#
_entry.id   2f04c1a31210ff0870370f8a831028bd
#
_cell.length_a   1.000
_cell.length_b   1.000
_cell.length_c   1.000
_cell.angle_alpha   90.00
_cell.angle_beta   90.00
_cell.angle_gamma   90.00
#
_symmetry.space_group_name_H-M   'P 1'
#
loop_
_entity.id
_entity.type
_entity.pdbx_description
1 polymer ?
#
loop_
_entity_poly.entity_id
_entity_poly.type
_entity_poly.pdbx_seq_one_letter_code
_entity_poly.pdbx_strand_id
1 'polypeptide(L)'
;MSLDLTKKVVTVRPDQTIATKQNLPYYVGISTETTGAVGLSMNLVVIPPGGSPKAHYHKDFETAIYLLKGRVETKFGENLKESVINEEGDFVYIPPGVPHKPVNLSDSEPALAIVSRNDPNEHEKVVPYGS
;
A
#
# COMPACT_ATOMS: atom_id res chain seq x y z
N MET A 1 12.98 -21.71 -19.16
CA MET A 1 13.43 -20.43 -18.55
C MET A 1 14.90 -20.22 -18.85
N SER A 2 15.25 -19.08 -19.35
CA SER A 2 16.65 -18.76 -19.61
C SER A 2 17.24 -17.98 -18.43
N LEU A 3 18.53 -18.17 -18.22
CA LEU A 3 19.27 -17.42 -17.21
C LEU A 3 19.69 -16.06 -17.79
N ASP A 4 19.67 -15.03 -16.98
CA ASP A 4 20.25 -13.74 -17.34
C ASP A 4 21.36 -13.42 -16.34
N LEU A 5 22.58 -13.64 -16.76
CA LEU A 5 23.75 -13.46 -15.92
C LEU A 5 24.29 -12.04 -15.93
N THR A 6 23.63 -11.12 -16.69
CA THR A 6 24.00 -9.70 -16.74
C THR A 6 23.25 -8.85 -15.73
N LYS A 7 22.09 -9.31 -15.28
CA LYS A 7 21.26 -8.59 -14.31
C LYS A 7 21.66 -8.96 -12.88
N LYS A 8 21.41 -8.04 -11.97
CA LYS A 8 21.84 -8.16 -10.58
C LYS A 8 20.67 -7.97 -9.63
N VAL A 9 20.80 -8.54 -8.44
CA VAL A 9 19.90 -8.24 -7.33
C VAL A 9 20.11 -6.79 -6.91
N VAL A 10 19.01 -6.08 -6.67
CA VAL A 10 19.03 -4.67 -6.28
C VAL A 10 18.48 -4.54 -4.87
N THR A 11 19.21 -3.83 -4.02
CA THR A 11 18.76 -3.49 -2.67
C THR A 11 18.47 -2.01 -2.59
N VAL A 12 17.28 -1.66 -2.08
CA VAL A 12 16.89 -0.26 -1.85
C VAL A 12 16.82 0.00 -0.35
N ARG A 13 17.49 1.07 0.08
CA ARG A 13 17.43 1.54 1.48
C ARG A 13 16.88 2.96 1.45
N PRO A 14 15.55 3.11 1.62
CA PRO A 14 14.94 4.44 1.57
C PRO A 14 15.41 5.28 2.76
N ASP A 15 15.75 6.53 2.48
CA ASP A 15 16.26 7.46 3.48
C ASP A 15 15.32 8.64 3.74
N GLN A 16 14.21 8.72 3.03
CA GLN A 16 13.22 9.78 3.21
C GLN A 16 11.81 9.28 2.89
N THR A 17 10.83 9.87 3.57
CA THR A 17 9.42 9.60 3.29
C THR A 17 8.94 10.48 2.15
N ILE A 18 7.99 9.95 1.40
CA ILE A 18 7.29 10.67 0.34
C ILE A 18 5.80 10.60 0.64
N ALA A 19 5.10 11.73 0.52
CA ALA A 19 3.66 11.75 0.72
C ALA A 19 2.94 11.13 -0.49
N THR A 20 2.01 10.22 -0.24
CA THR A 20 1.18 9.63 -1.29
C THR A 20 0.08 10.59 -1.72
N LYS A 21 -0.64 10.22 -2.81
CA LYS A 21 -1.88 10.93 -3.20
C LYS A 21 -2.97 10.81 -2.15
N GLN A 22 -2.86 9.82 -1.25
CA GLN A 22 -3.77 9.63 -0.13
C GLN A 22 -3.38 10.46 1.08
N ASN A 23 -2.34 11.26 0.95
CA ASN A 23 -1.80 12.13 2.00
C ASN A 23 -1.22 11.32 3.19
N LEU A 24 -0.67 10.16 2.89
CA LEU A 24 0.04 9.33 3.87
C LEU A 24 1.53 9.36 3.58
N PRO A 25 2.39 9.44 4.61
CA PRO A 25 3.83 9.25 4.42
C PRO A 25 4.12 7.82 3.99
N TYR A 26 5.08 7.64 3.09
CA TYR A 26 5.53 6.31 2.75
C TYR A 26 6.99 6.33 2.28
N TYR A 27 7.61 5.17 2.37
CA TYR A 27 8.95 4.96 1.84
C TYR A 27 8.84 4.14 0.56
N VAL A 28 9.34 4.69 -0.53
CA VAL A 28 9.40 3.95 -1.80
C VAL A 28 10.47 2.87 -1.68
N GLY A 29 10.06 1.64 -1.83
CA GLY A 29 10.98 0.52 -1.88
C GLY A 29 11.28 0.12 -3.31
N ILE A 30 10.49 -0.82 -3.83
CA ILE A 30 10.70 -1.38 -5.17
C ILE A 30 9.72 -0.73 -6.15
N SER A 31 10.27 -0.18 -7.22
CA SER A 31 9.50 0.41 -8.32
C SER A 31 10.36 0.40 -9.58
N THR A 32 9.79 0.83 -10.70
CA THR A 32 10.57 0.99 -11.93
C THR A 32 11.71 1.97 -11.72
N GLU A 33 11.48 3.08 -11.05
CA GLU A 33 12.49 4.12 -10.84
C GLU A 33 13.63 3.66 -9.93
N THR A 34 13.34 2.86 -8.91
CA THR A 34 14.37 2.44 -7.95
C THR A 34 15.14 1.22 -8.40
N THR A 35 14.49 0.30 -9.09
CA THR A 35 15.11 -1.01 -9.38
C THR A 35 15.00 -1.44 -10.84
N GLY A 36 14.20 -0.74 -11.65
CA GLY A 36 13.90 -1.19 -13.01
C GLY A 36 12.83 -2.29 -13.04
N ALA A 37 12.07 -2.46 -11.95
CA ALA A 37 11.00 -3.45 -11.89
C ALA A 37 10.00 -3.24 -13.02
N VAL A 38 9.51 -4.33 -13.59
CA VAL A 38 8.63 -4.26 -14.76
C VAL A 38 7.21 -4.70 -14.45
N GLY A 39 6.95 -5.37 -13.34
CA GLY A 39 5.64 -5.92 -13.06
C GLY A 39 5.13 -5.71 -11.64
N LEU A 40 5.91 -5.13 -10.76
CA LEU A 40 5.48 -4.97 -9.37
C LEU A 40 6.13 -3.78 -8.69
N SER A 41 5.51 -3.37 -7.58
CA SER A 41 6.06 -2.39 -6.64
C SER A 41 5.89 -2.88 -5.21
N MET A 42 6.70 -2.36 -4.29
CA MET A 42 6.59 -2.66 -2.87
C MET A 42 7.06 -1.46 -2.07
N ASN A 43 6.20 -0.96 -1.20
CA ASN A 43 6.46 0.25 -0.41
C ASN A 43 6.08 0.05 1.05
N LEU A 44 6.69 0.83 1.93
CA LEU A 44 6.31 0.90 3.33
C LEU A 44 5.41 2.11 3.53
N VAL A 45 4.19 1.88 4.03
CA VAL A 45 3.20 2.92 4.27
C VAL A 45 3.05 3.14 5.77
N VAL A 46 2.98 4.41 6.18
CA VAL A 46 2.76 4.80 7.56
C VAL A 46 1.38 5.44 7.67
N ILE A 47 0.53 4.90 8.54
CA ILE A 47 -0.78 5.50 8.82
C ILE A 47 -0.67 6.16 10.20
N PRO A 48 -0.70 7.51 10.27
CA PRO A 48 -0.56 8.20 11.55
C PRO A 48 -1.65 7.83 12.55
N PRO A 49 -1.41 8.05 13.87
CA PRO A 49 -2.45 7.80 14.87
C PRO A 49 -3.74 8.55 14.54
N GLY A 50 -4.87 7.86 14.66
CA GLY A 50 -6.18 8.41 14.30
C GLY A 50 -6.34 8.76 12.83
N GLY A 51 -5.33 8.47 12.01
CA GLY A 51 -5.32 8.82 10.61
C GLY A 51 -6.06 7.83 9.74
N SER A 52 -6.47 8.34 8.59
CA SER A 52 -7.10 7.53 7.56
C SER A 52 -6.92 8.23 6.22
N PRO A 53 -6.50 7.52 5.19
CA PRO A 53 -6.51 8.09 3.85
C PRO A 53 -7.95 8.28 3.38
N LYS A 54 -8.12 9.05 2.31
CA LYS A 54 -9.41 9.14 1.65
C LYS A 54 -9.75 7.79 1.01
N ALA A 55 -11.04 7.48 0.99
CA ALA A 55 -11.51 6.27 0.32
C ALA A 55 -11.15 6.31 -1.17
N HIS A 56 -10.67 5.21 -1.69
CA HIS A 56 -10.20 5.12 -3.07
C HIS A 56 -10.23 3.68 -3.56
N TYR A 57 -9.97 3.49 -4.85
CA TYR A 57 -9.74 2.16 -5.41
C TYR A 57 -8.66 2.23 -6.50
N HIS A 58 -8.10 1.09 -6.82
CA HIS A 58 -7.15 0.90 -7.91
C HIS A 58 -7.85 0.11 -8.99
N LYS A 59 -8.07 0.73 -10.15
CA LYS A 59 -8.94 0.18 -11.18
C LYS A 59 -8.44 -1.14 -11.76
N ASP A 60 -7.16 -1.21 -12.08
CA ASP A 60 -6.60 -2.32 -12.87
C ASP A 60 -5.58 -3.16 -12.11
N PHE A 61 -5.36 -2.88 -10.84
CA PHE A 61 -4.26 -3.49 -10.09
C PHE A 61 -4.72 -4.19 -8.84
N GLU A 62 -4.05 -5.29 -8.53
CA GLU A 62 -4.19 -6.01 -7.27
C GLU A 62 -3.27 -5.40 -6.22
N THR A 63 -3.68 -5.44 -4.97
CA THR A 63 -2.88 -4.97 -3.85
C THR A 63 -2.76 -6.06 -2.82
N ALA A 64 -1.54 -6.32 -2.38
CA ALA A 64 -1.24 -7.22 -1.27
C ALA A 64 -0.59 -6.42 -0.16
N ILE A 65 -1.04 -6.60 1.06
CA ILE A 65 -0.59 -5.84 2.23
C ILE A 65 -0.17 -6.81 3.33
N TYR A 66 0.91 -6.49 4.01
CA TYR A 66 1.29 -7.15 5.26
C TYR A 66 1.34 -6.10 6.36
N LEU A 67 0.53 -6.28 7.40
CA LEU A 67 0.47 -5.32 8.52
C LEU A 67 1.61 -5.64 9.49
N LEU A 68 2.60 -4.75 9.53
CA LEU A 68 3.77 -4.91 10.39
C LEU A 68 3.50 -4.50 11.83
N LYS A 69 2.70 -3.46 12.02
CA LYS A 69 2.46 -2.87 13.34
C LYS A 69 1.12 -2.16 13.37
N GLY A 70 0.39 -2.32 14.48
CA GLY A 70 -0.85 -1.61 14.73
C GLY A 70 -2.09 -2.44 14.46
N ARG A 71 -3.24 -1.79 14.61
CA ARG A 71 -4.55 -2.34 14.29
C ARG A 71 -5.26 -1.37 13.37
N VAL A 72 -5.79 -1.90 12.29
CA VAL A 72 -6.39 -1.08 11.23
C VAL A 72 -7.75 -1.66 10.90
N GLU A 73 -8.77 -0.82 10.90
CA GLU A 73 -10.08 -1.19 10.37
C GLU A 73 -10.10 -0.86 8.89
N THR A 74 -10.18 -1.86 8.06
CA THR A 74 -10.28 -1.68 6.61
C THR A 74 -11.75 -1.70 6.22
N LYS A 75 -12.27 -0.53 5.87
CA LYS A 75 -13.63 -0.39 5.35
C LYS A 75 -13.58 -0.59 3.84
N PHE A 76 -14.56 -1.30 3.29
CA PHE A 76 -14.53 -1.62 1.87
C PHE A 76 -15.92 -1.87 1.30
N GLY A 77 -15.95 -1.98 -0.03
CA GLY A 77 -17.15 -2.31 -0.77
C GLY A 77 -18.04 -1.11 -1.05
N GLU A 78 -19.24 -1.37 -1.52
CA GLU A 78 -20.20 -0.33 -1.88
C GLU A 78 -20.56 0.53 -0.68
N ASN A 79 -20.36 1.84 -0.80
CA ASN A 79 -20.55 2.81 0.27
C ASN A 79 -19.74 2.50 1.54
N LEU A 80 -18.68 1.70 1.42
CA LEU A 80 -17.81 1.31 2.53
C LEU A 80 -18.58 0.67 3.69
N LYS A 81 -19.61 -0.10 3.37
CA LYS A 81 -20.49 -0.71 4.38
C LYS A 81 -19.88 -1.89 5.08
N GLU A 82 -18.92 -2.56 4.45
CA GLU A 82 -18.26 -3.71 5.05
C GLU A 82 -16.95 -3.28 5.69
N SER A 83 -16.52 -4.01 6.70
CA SER A 83 -15.22 -3.75 7.31
C SER A 83 -14.65 -5.01 7.92
N VAL A 84 -13.33 -5.00 8.08
CA VAL A 84 -12.58 -6.04 8.77
C VAL A 84 -11.50 -5.36 9.59
N ILE A 85 -11.24 -5.89 10.78
CA ILE A 85 -10.14 -5.41 11.61
C ILE A 85 -8.92 -6.27 11.32
N ASN A 86 -7.88 -5.63 10.85
CA ASN A 86 -6.60 -6.26 10.58
C ASN A 86 -5.64 -6.00 11.74
N GLU A 87 -4.87 -7.01 12.10
CA GLU A 87 -3.92 -6.96 13.20
C GLU A 87 -2.52 -7.29 12.72
N GLU A 88 -1.54 -7.05 13.57
CA GLU A 88 -0.14 -7.34 13.24
C GLU A 88 0.01 -8.78 12.78
N GLY A 89 0.72 -8.95 11.66
CA GLY A 89 0.93 -10.26 11.06
C GLY A 89 -0.11 -10.68 10.03
N ASP A 90 -1.18 -9.91 9.86
CA ASP A 90 -2.21 -10.24 8.88
C ASP A 90 -1.75 -9.91 7.47
N PHE A 91 -2.08 -10.79 6.54
CA PHE A 91 -2.02 -10.52 5.11
C PHE A 91 -3.38 -10.05 4.63
N VAL A 92 -3.40 -8.99 3.85
CA VAL A 92 -4.63 -8.41 3.32
C VAL A 92 -4.54 -8.35 1.80
N TYR A 93 -5.59 -8.81 1.13
CA TYR A 93 -5.68 -8.75 -0.31
C TYR A 93 -6.82 -7.84 -0.73
N ILE A 94 -6.52 -6.90 -1.63
CA ILE A 94 -7.53 -5.99 -2.18
C ILE A 94 -7.61 -6.21 -3.68
N PRO A 95 -8.75 -6.74 -4.18
CA PRO A 95 -8.95 -6.93 -5.61
C PRO A 95 -9.00 -5.61 -6.37
N PRO A 96 -8.75 -5.62 -7.68
CA PRO A 96 -8.93 -4.43 -8.50
C PRO A 96 -10.36 -3.90 -8.40
N GLY A 97 -10.52 -2.59 -8.39
CA GLY A 97 -11.83 -1.95 -8.43
C GLY A 97 -12.60 -1.96 -7.11
N VAL A 98 -12.04 -2.45 -6.04
CA VAL A 98 -12.72 -2.48 -4.74
C VAL A 98 -12.40 -1.21 -3.95
N PRO A 99 -13.40 -0.35 -3.70
CA PRO A 99 -13.19 0.82 -2.86
C PRO A 99 -12.82 0.41 -1.44
N HIS A 100 -11.84 1.09 -0.86
CA HIS A 100 -11.39 0.78 0.48
C HIS A 100 -10.87 2.02 1.20
N LYS A 101 -10.87 1.94 2.53
CA LYS A 101 -10.40 3.01 3.41
C LYS A 101 -9.87 2.41 4.70
N PRO A 102 -8.55 2.35 4.89
CA PRO A 102 -7.98 1.89 6.14
C PRO A 102 -8.05 2.99 7.20
N VAL A 103 -8.39 2.62 8.42
CA VAL A 103 -8.47 3.52 9.56
C VAL A 103 -7.59 2.99 10.66
N ASN A 104 -6.59 3.78 11.09
CA ASN A 104 -5.77 3.40 12.24
C ASN A 104 -6.60 3.54 13.51
N LEU A 105 -6.77 2.44 14.23
CA LEU A 105 -7.60 2.40 15.43
C LEU A 105 -6.89 2.97 16.68
N SER A 106 -5.58 3.21 16.60
CA SER A 106 -4.85 3.84 17.69
C SER A 106 -4.88 5.36 17.54
N ASP A 107 -5.05 6.07 18.65
CA ASP A 107 -4.94 7.53 18.69
C ASP A 107 -3.54 8.00 19.17
N SER A 108 -2.63 7.05 19.44
CA SER A 108 -1.30 7.37 19.95
C SER A 108 -0.15 6.77 19.13
N GLU A 109 -0.37 5.68 18.40
CA GLU A 109 0.68 4.97 17.69
C GLU A 109 0.42 4.88 16.20
N PRO A 110 1.44 5.04 15.34
CA PRO A 110 1.27 4.83 13.91
C PRO A 110 1.09 3.35 13.59
N ALA A 111 0.40 3.05 12.50
CA ALA A 111 0.37 1.72 11.91
C ALA A 111 1.35 1.66 10.75
N LEU A 112 2.01 0.53 10.58
CA LEU A 112 3.01 0.31 9.54
C LEU A 112 2.61 -0.88 8.69
N ALA A 113 2.63 -0.71 7.38
CA ALA A 113 2.25 -1.76 6.45
C ALA A 113 3.18 -1.80 5.24
N ILE A 114 3.51 -3.02 4.81
CA ILE A 114 4.15 -3.23 3.52
C ILE A 114 3.03 -3.39 2.50
N VAL A 115 3.09 -2.62 1.43
CA VAL A 115 2.06 -2.62 0.38
C VAL A 115 2.73 -2.95 -0.95
N SER A 116 2.25 -3.99 -1.60
CA SER A 116 2.75 -4.44 -2.89
C SER A 116 1.62 -4.44 -3.91
N ARG A 117 1.94 -4.06 -5.14
CA ARG A 117 0.98 -4.06 -6.26
C ARG A 117 1.63 -4.61 -7.51
N ASN A 118 0.82 -5.12 -8.40
CA ASN A 118 1.29 -5.54 -9.73
C ASN A 118 1.35 -4.36 -10.70
N ASP A 119 1.77 -3.21 -10.20
CA ASP A 119 2.05 -1.98 -10.93
C ASP A 119 3.45 -1.52 -10.53
N PRO A 120 4.40 -1.42 -11.47
CA PRO A 120 5.78 -1.08 -11.12
C PRO A 120 6.00 0.40 -10.87
N ASN A 121 5.00 1.25 -11.08
CA ASN A 121 5.11 2.67 -10.84
C ASN A 121 5.02 2.98 -9.35
N GLU A 122 5.85 3.91 -8.89
CA GLU A 122 5.78 4.39 -7.52
C GLU A 122 4.61 5.35 -7.32
N HIS A 123 4.14 5.98 -8.39
CA HIS A 123 2.99 6.87 -8.36
C HIS A 123 1.71 6.05 -8.42
N GLU A 124 0.98 6.06 -7.34
CA GLU A 124 -0.25 5.29 -7.25
C GLU A 124 -1.29 5.80 -8.22
N LYS A 125 -1.89 4.89 -8.98
CA LYS A 125 -3.05 5.17 -9.82
C LYS A 125 -4.29 5.00 -8.98
N VAL A 126 -4.62 6.05 -8.26
CA VAL A 126 -5.71 6.06 -7.28
C VAL A 126 -6.93 6.75 -7.87
N VAL A 127 -8.08 6.11 -7.76
CA VAL A 127 -9.37 6.73 -8.15
C VAL A 127 -10.13 7.04 -6.86
N PRO A 128 -10.45 8.32 -6.61
CA PRO A 128 -11.22 8.68 -5.41
C PRO A 128 -12.59 8.00 -5.41
N TYR A 129 -13.09 7.64 -4.23
CA TYR A 129 -14.38 7.00 -4.06
C TYR A 129 -15.23 7.78 -3.06
N GLY A 130 -16.41 8.15 -3.48
CA GLY A 130 -17.32 8.93 -2.65
C GLY A 130 -16.89 10.39 -2.53
N SER A 131 -17.52 11.08 -1.63
CA SER A 131 -17.29 12.51 -1.39
C SER A 131 -16.62 12.73 -0.03
#